data_66e2d62bf3e159a393169857dd8de3af
#
_entry.id   66e2d62bf3e159a393169857dd8de3af
#
_cell.length_a   1.000
_cell.length_b   1.000
_cell.length_c   1.000
_cell.angle_alpha   90.00
_cell.angle_beta   90.00
_cell.angle_gamma   90.00
#
_symmetry.space_group_name_H-M   'P 1'
#
loop_
_entity.id
_entity.type
_entity.pdbx_description
1 polymer ?
#
loop_
_entity_poly.entity_id
_entity_poly.type
_entity_poly.pdbx_seq_one_letter_code
_entity_poly.pdbx_strand_id
1 'polypeptide(L)'
;MAMAKAILDPARGIERSTIVTAMARNGTDFGIRVAGRGDEWFTAPVETPQGLFFPGFSAADANPDIGDSAILEAIGLGAFSMAAAPAVAGFVGAGGFADAVAYTREMSELVLARNPKWPIPATEFAGAPTGIDVRRVVETRIAPAINTGIAHRRAGVGQVGAGISRAPLACFEHALLALASQWAA
;
A
#
# COMPACT_ATOMS: atom_id res chain seq x y z
N MET A 1 6.93 -9.77 4.70
CA MET A 1 5.48 -10.14 4.59
C MET A 1 4.98 -10.94 5.77
N ALA A 2 5.62 -12.05 6.20
CA ALA A 2 5.19 -12.81 7.38
C ALA A 2 4.99 -11.96 8.65
N MET A 3 5.91 -11.04 8.94
CA MET A 3 5.80 -10.10 10.06
C MET A 3 4.56 -9.21 9.92
N ALA A 4 4.30 -8.65 8.73
CA ALA A 4 3.14 -7.79 8.51
C ALA A 4 1.84 -8.56 8.73
N LYS A 5 1.77 -9.79 8.20
CA LYS A 5 0.61 -10.66 8.43
C LYS A 5 0.41 -10.96 9.92
N ALA A 6 1.47 -11.31 10.65
CA ALA A 6 1.39 -11.59 12.08
C ALA A 6 0.93 -10.38 12.91
N ILE A 7 1.27 -9.14 12.47
CA ILE A 7 0.83 -7.90 13.11
C ILE A 7 -0.66 -7.62 12.82
N LEU A 8 -1.13 -7.91 11.61
CA LEU A 8 -2.46 -7.54 11.16
C LEU A 8 -3.53 -8.63 11.45
N ASP A 9 -3.14 -9.90 11.48
CA ASP A 9 -4.07 -11.01 11.73
C ASP A 9 -4.88 -10.88 13.04
N PRO A 10 -4.33 -10.38 14.16
CA PRO A 10 -5.11 -10.15 15.38
C PRO A 10 -6.25 -9.13 15.24
N ALA A 11 -6.18 -8.23 14.25
CA ALA A 11 -7.24 -7.27 13.97
C ALA A 11 -8.39 -7.85 13.13
N ARG A 12 -8.17 -9.02 12.50
CA ARG A 12 -9.16 -9.66 11.64
C ARG A 12 -10.40 -10.11 12.43
N GLY A 13 -11.56 -9.72 11.96
CA GLY A 13 -12.84 -10.07 12.60
C GLY A 13 -13.24 -9.15 13.75
N ILE A 14 -12.48 -8.08 14.03
CA ILE A 14 -12.91 -7.06 14.99
C ILE A 14 -14.11 -6.31 14.39
N GLU A 15 -15.26 -6.50 14.99
CA GLU A 15 -16.50 -5.88 14.54
C GLU A 15 -16.37 -4.35 14.41
N ARG A 16 -17.01 -3.81 13.36
CA ARG A 16 -17.03 -2.38 13.07
C ARG A 16 -15.66 -1.72 12.84
N SER A 17 -14.59 -2.49 12.79
CA SER A 17 -13.26 -1.95 12.51
C SER A 17 -13.09 -1.71 11.00
N THR A 18 -12.63 -0.52 10.67
CA THR A 18 -12.38 -0.03 9.30
C THR A 18 -10.92 -0.16 8.87
N ILE A 19 -10.10 -0.83 9.68
CA ILE A 19 -8.66 -0.98 9.43
C ILE A 19 -8.41 -2.02 8.34
N VAL A 20 -7.53 -1.69 7.40
CA VAL A 20 -7.05 -2.63 6.38
C VAL A 20 -6.15 -3.68 7.04
N THR A 21 -6.46 -4.95 6.83
CA THR A 21 -5.72 -6.09 7.41
C THR A 21 -4.91 -6.89 6.39
N ALA A 22 -5.16 -6.68 5.11
CA ALA A 22 -4.34 -7.24 4.03
C ALA A 22 -4.47 -6.39 2.77
N MET A 23 -3.40 -6.38 1.99
CA MET A 23 -3.37 -5.88 0.61
C MET A 23 -2.55 -6.85 -0.23
N ALA A 24 -3.05 -7.19 -1.41
CA ALA A 24 -2.36 -8.06 -2.36
C ALA A 24 -2.80 -7.75 -3.80
N ARG A 25 -2.00 -8.17 -4.77
CA ARG A 25 -2.28 -8.00 -6.19
C ARG A 25 -1.73 -9.20 -6.96
N ASN A 26 -2.40 -9.56 -8.04
CA ASN A 26 -2.13 -10.79 -8.78
C ASN A 26 -1.78 -10.58 -10.26
N GLY A 27 -1.54 -9.33 -10.68
CA GLY A 27 -1.28 -8.97 -12.08
C GLY A 27 -2.56 -8.72 -12.89
N THR A 28 -3.74 -8.93 -12.29
CA THR A 28 -5.05 -8.62 -12.87
C THR A 28 -5.85 -7.75 -11.92
N ASP A 29 -5.94 -8.16 -10.65
CA ASP A 29 -6.69 -7.47 -9.62
C ASP A 29 -5.81 -7.10 -8.44
N PHE A 30 -6.11 -5.95 -7.85
CA PHE A 30 -5.71 -5.55 -6.52
C PHE A 30 -6.82 -5.89 -5.55
N GLY A 31 -6.49 -6.33 -4.34
CA GLY A 31 -7.47 -6.64 -3.31
C GLY A 31 -7.05 -6.14 -1.94
N ILE A 32 -8.03 -5.76 -1.14
CA ILE A 32 -7.87 -5.46 0.28
C ILE A 32 -8.79 -6.34 1.13
N ARG A 33 -8.38 -6.58 2.37
CA ARG A 33 -9.25 -7.06 3.46
C ARG A 33 -9.37 -5.98 4.51
N VAL A 34 -10.52 -5.92 5.16
CA VAL A 34 -10.79 -4.98 6.24
C VAL A 34 -11.22 -5.75 7.49
N ALA A 35 -10.74 -5.33 8.65
CA ALA A 35 -10.93 -6.03 9.92
C ALA A 35 -12.39 -6.39 10.20
N GLY A 36 -13.33 -5.45 10.04
CA GLY A 36 -14.75 -5.67 10.30
C GLY A 36 -15.47 -6.58 9.30
N ARG A 37 -14.77 -7.02 8.23
CA ARG A 37 -15.31 -7.93 7.21
C ARG A 37 -14.58 -9.29 7.16
N GLY A 38 -13.70 -9.54 8.13
CA GLY A 38 -13.02 -10.83 8.29
C GLY A 38 -12.20 -11.24 7.07
N ASP A 39 -12.62 -12.28 6.36
CA ASP A 39 -11.88 -12.87 5.23
C ASP A 39 -12.33 -12.37 3.85
N GLU A 40 -13.31 -11.46 3.80
CA GLU A 40 -13.81 -10.93 2.54
C GLU A 40 -12.78 -10.05 1.85
N TRP A 41 -12.62 -10.27 0.53
CA TRP A 41 -11.77 -9.47 -0.32
C TRP A 41 -12.59 -8.46 -1.14
N PHE A 42 -12.15 -7.22 -1.15
CA PHE A 42 -12.68 -6.16 -2.00
C PHE A 42 -11.66 -5.87 -3.09
N THR A 43 -12.02 -6.14 -4.33
CA THR A 43 -11.10 -6.13 -5.48
C THR A 43 -11.46 -5.09 -6.52
N ALA A 44 -10.44 -4.66 -7.26
CA ALA A 44 -10.56 -3.83 -8.45
C ALA A 44 -9.35 -4.10 -9.38
N PRO A 45 -9.45 -3.77 -10.69
CA PRO A 45 -8.35 -3.94 -11.61
C PRO A 45 -7.06 -3.25 -11.15
N VAL A 46 -5.90 -3.90 -11.35
CA VAL A 46 -4.59 -3.31 -11.06
C VAL A 46 -4.15 -2.36 -12.17
N GLU A 47 -3.25 -1.43 -11.81
CA GLU A 47 -2.54 -0.58 -12.76
C GLU A 47 -1.12 -1.10 -13.00
N THR A 48 -0.47 -0.59 -14.06
CA THR A 48 0.96 -0.82 -14.27
C THR A 48 1.75 0.13 -13.39
N PRO A 49 2.73 -0.36 -12.58
CA PRO A 49 3.55 0.49 -11.75
C PRO A 49 4.31 1.54 -12.56
N GLN A 50 4.42 2.75 -12.02
CA GLN A 50 5.23 3.82 -12.59
C GLN A 50 6.59 3.87 -11.91
N GLY A 51 7.69 3.91 -12.67
CA GLY A 51 9.02 3.90 -12.08
C GLY A 51 10.16 3.83 -13.07
N LEU A 52 11.31 3.36 -12.59
CA LEU A 52 12.54 3.23 -13.37
C LEU A 52 12.76 1.79 -13.81
N PHE A 53 13.20 1.64 -15.06
CA PHE A 53 13.54 0.34 -15.63
C PHE A 53 15.04 0.10 -15.61
N PHE A 54 15.44 -1.15 -15.45
CA PHE A 54 16.84 -1.55 -15.57
C PHE A 54 17.30 -1.43 -17.03
N PRO A 55 18.61 -1.28 -17.29
CA PRO A 55 19.13 -1.19 -18.65
C PRO A 55 18.61 -2.29 -19.56
N GLY A 56 18.11 -1.93 -20.73
CA GLY A 56 17.57 -2.85 -21.74
C GLY A 56 16.08 -3.17 -21.58
N PHE A 57 15.40 -2.63 -20.55
CA PHE A 57 13.96 -2.80 -20.35
C PHE A 57 13.23 -1.46 -20.42
N SER A 58 11.92 -1.53 -20.66
CA SER A 58 11.03 -0.40 -20.82
C SER A 58 9.63 -0.69 -20.27
N ALA A 59 8.73 0.28 -20.31
CA ALA A 59 7.33 0.09 -19.93
C ALA A 59 6.63 -1.00 -20.78
N ALA A 60 7.10 -1.24 -22.02
CA ALA A 60 6.57 -2.30 -22.87
C ALA A 60 6.85 -3.71 -22.33
N ASP A 61 7.81 -3.85 -21.44
CA ASP A 61 8.21 -5.13 -20.83
C ASP A 61 7.50 -5.36 -19.47
N ALA A 62 6.89 -4.32 -18.91
CA ALA A 62 6.27 -4.38 -17.60
C ALA A 62 5.02 -5.26 -17.59
N ASN A 63 4.87 -6.02 -16.51
CA ASN A 63 3.62 -6.65 -16.13
C ASN A 63 2.77 -5.66 -15.31
N PRO A 64 1.43 -5.75 -15.34
CA PRO A 64 0.59 -5.10 -14.35
C PRO A 64 1.00 -5.48 -12.92
N ASP A 65 0.65 -4.63 -11.94
CA ASP A 65 1.11 -4.78 -10.56
C ASP A 65 0.79 -6.17 -9.99
N ILE A 66 1.80 -6.82 -9.43
CA ILE A 66 1.71 -8.20 -8.94
C ILE A 66 2.56 -8.39 -7.68
N GLY A 67 2.06 -9.16 -6.73
CA GLY A 67 2.76 -9.55 -5.51
C GLY A 67 1.98 -9.26 -4.24
N ASP A 68 2.50 -9.77 -3.14
CA ASP A 68 1.88 -9.69 -1.82
C ASP A 68 2.57 -8.69 -0.87
N SER A 69 3.64 -8.01 -1.34
CA SER A 69 4.43 -7.07 -0.51
C SER A 69 3.65 -5.84 -0.06
N ALA A 70 2.54 -5.49 -0.72
CA ALA A 70 1.67 -4.37 -0.33
C ALA A 70 1.13 -4.47 1.11
N ILE A 71 1.13 -5.65 1.72
CA ILE A 71 0.79 -5.81 3.14
C ILE A 71 1.76 -5.07 4.07
N LEU A 72 2.98 -4.75 3.61
CA LEU A 72 3.95 -3.97 4.39
C LEU A 72 3.50 -2.52 4.57
N GLU A 73 2.89 -1.93 3.55
CA GLU A 73 2.31 -0.60 3.62
C GLU A 73 1.19 -0.54 4.68
N ALA A 74 0.40 -1.59 4.83
CA ALA A 74 -0.66 -1.64 5.84
C ALA A 74 -0.14 -1.59 7.28
N ILE A 75 1.12 -1.97 7.53
CA ILE A 75 1.78 -1.82 8.84
C ILE A 75 2.68 -0.59 8.93
N GLY A 76 2.73 0.25 7.89
CA GLY A 76 3.47 1.51 7.89
C GLY A 76 4.90 1.42 7.35
N LEU A 77 5.23 0.40 6.59
CA LEU A 77 6.51 0.28 5.86
C LEU A 77 6.32 0.66 4.38
N GLY A 78 7.35 0.47 3.57
CA GLY A 78 7.31 0.81 2.15
C GLY A 78 7.07 2.30 1.92
N ALA A 79 6.10 2.65 1.08
CA ALA A 79 5.79 4.03 0.73
C ALA A 79 5.31 4.88 1.92
N PHE A 80 4.75 4.27 2.96
CA PHE A 80 4.32 4.95 4.20
C PHE A 80 5.50 5.46 5.04
N SER A 81 6.67 4.85 4.91
CA SER A 81 7.89 5.25 5.62
C SER A 81 9.03 5.64 4.69
N MET A 82 8.74 6.15 3.50
CA MET A 82 9.75 6.51 2.50
C MET A 82 10.75 7.54 3.02
N ALA A 83 10.33 8.44 3.90
CA ALA A 83 11.18 9.41 4.58
C ALA A 83 12.27 8.77 5.48
N ALA A 84 12.10 7.52 5.90
CA ALA A 84 13.11 6.77 6.65
C ALA A 84 14.19 6.17 5.74
N ALA A 85 13.94 6.05 4.43
CA ALA A 85 14.84 5.48 3.45
C ALA A 85 14.80 6.28 2.13
N PRO A 86 15.25 7.54 2.12
CA PRO A 86 15.09 8.44 0.96
C PRO A 86 15.81 7.94 -0.30
N ALA A 87 16.82 7.09 -0.17
CA ALA A 87 17.46 6.44 -1.32
C ALA A 87 16.47 5.53 -2.09
N VAL A 88 15.46 4.97 -1.41
CA VAL A 88 14.41 4.18 -2.06
C VAL A 88 13.57 5.07 -2.98
N ALA A 89 13.28 6.32 -2.61
CA ALA A 89 12.55 7.25 -3.47
C ALA A 89 13.25 7.44 -4.83
N GLY A 90 14.58 7.64 -4.82
CA GLY A 90 15.37 7.70 -6.06
C GLY A 90 15.33 6.38 -6.84
N PHE A 91 15.43 5.25 -6.15
CA PHE A 91 15.44 3.92 -6.79
C PHE A 91 14.09 3.56 -7.45
N VAL A 92 12.98 3.95 -6.86
CA VAL A 92 11.64 3.71 -7.44
C VAL A 92 11.18 4.83 -8.38
N GLY A 93 12.03 5.80 -8.68
CA GLY A 93 11.69 6.92 -9.56
C GLY A 93 10.71 7.93 -8.93
N ALA A 94 10.57 7.94 -7.63
CA ALA A 94 9.67 8.84 -6.89
C ALA A 94 10.29 10.20 -6.55
N GLY A 95 11.52 10.47 -6.97
CA GLY A 95 12.22 11.73 -6.71
C GLY A 95 13.30 11.66 -5.63
N GLY A 96 13.55 12.77 -4.94
CA GLY A 96 14.60 12.90 -3.94
C GLY A 96 14.10 12.86 -2.48
N PHE A 97 14.93 13.42 -1.58
CA PHE A 97 14.60 13.45 -0.15
C PHE A 97 13.28 14.19 0.17
N ALA A 98 13.08 15.34 -0.46
CA ALA A 98 11.85 16.13 -0.23
C ALA A 98 10.60 15.35 -0.66
N ASP A 99 10.69 14.61 -1.78
CA ASP A 99 9.60 13.78 -2.27
C ASP A 99 9.34 12.59 -1.34
N ALA A 100 10.39 11.97 -0.80
CA ALA A 100 10.27 10.90 0.20
C ALA A 100 9.51 11.37 1.45
N VAL A 101 9.79 12.60 1.92
CA VAL A 101 9.08 13.23 3.04
C VAL A 101 7.62 13.51 2.66
N ALA A 102 7.39 14.03 1.44
CA ALA A 102 6.04 14.31 0.94
C ALA A 102 5.19 13.03 0.88
N TYR A 103 5.72 11.92 0.35
CA TYR A 103 5.02 10.63 0.35
C TYR A 103 4.65 10.17 1.76
N THR A 104 5.58 10.23 2.71
CA THR A 104 5.30 9.81 4.09
C THR A 104 4.21 10.69 4.74
N ARG A 105 4.20 12.00 4.45
CA ARG A 105 3.17 12.92 4.93
C ARG A 105 1.82 12.63 4.29
N GLU A 106 1.77 12.45 2.98
CA GLU A 106 0.56 12.09 2.24
C GLU A 106 -0.04 10.79 2.81
N MET A 107 0.76 9.74 2.99
CA MET A 107 0.31 8.48 3.56
C MET A 107 -0.13 8.59 5.04
N SER A 108 0.35 9.59 5.76
CA SER A 108 -0.08 9.86 7.14
C SER A 108 -1.55 10.30 7.23
N GLU A 109 -2.11 10.87 6.17
CA GLU A 109 -3.53 11.27 6.12
C GLU A 109 -4.48 10.06 6.13
N LEU A 110 -3.98 8.88 5.75
CA LEU A 110 -4.77 7.67 5.54
C LEU A 110 -4.86 6.76 6.77
N VAL A 111 -4.13 7.08 7.85
CA VAL A 111 -3.92 6.15 8.96
C VAL A 111 -4.48 6.68 10.28
N LEU A 112 -4.79 5.78 11.21
CA LEU A 112 -5.29 6.12 12.53
C LEU A 112 -4.20 6.29 13.58
N ALA A 113 -3.00 5.73 13.34
CA ALA A 113 -1.96 5.68 14.35
C ALA A 113 -0.56 5.86 13.75
N ARG A 114 0.41 6.01 14.65
CA ARG A 114 1.83 5.98 14.34
C ARG A 114 2.50 4.91 15.22
N ASN A 115 3.40 4.15 14.61
CA ASN A 115 4.15 3.12 15.34
C ASN A 115 5.34 3.78 16.08
N PRO A 116 5.32 3.90 17.42
CA PRO A 116 6.37 4.57 18.17
C PRO A 116 7.70 3.82 18.18
N LYS A 117 7.71 2.55 17.76
CA LYS A 117 8.92 1.73 17.65
C LYS A 117 9.71 2.00 16.36
N TRP A 118 9.10 2.71 15.41
CA TRP A 118 9.71 3.07 14.13
C TRP A 118 9.72 4.58 13.93
N PRO A 119 10.52 5.32 14.74
CA PRO A 119 10.62 6.77 14.61
C PRO A 119 11.31 7.15 13.30
N ILE A 120 10.79 8.16 12.62
CA ILE A 120 11.34 8.65 11.34
C ILE A 120 11.98 10.02 11.60
N PRO A 121 13.32 10.15 11.54
CA PRO A 121 14.01 11.42 11.81
C PRO A 121 13.51 12.60 10.96
N ALA A 122 13.27 12.36 9.67
CA ALA A 122 12.80 13.39 8.73
C ALA A 122 11.38 13.92 9.01
N THR A 123 10.65 13.31 9.94
CA THR A 123 9.34 13.76 10.41
C THR A 123 9.36 14.06 11.91
N GLU A 124 10.44 14.68 12.39
CA GLU A 124 10.64 15.07 13.79
C GLU A 124 10.54 13.88 14.76
N PHE A 125 11.06 12.73 14.33
CA PHE A 125 10.99 11.45 15.05
C PHE A 125 9.56 10.96 15.32
N ALA A 126 8.57 11.45 14.57
CA ALA A 126 7.25 10.84 14.58
C ALA A 126 7.34 9.37 14.15
N GLY A 127 6.53 8.53 14.79
CA GLY A 127 6.45 7.11 14.43
C GLY A 127 5.92 6.89 13.01
N ALA A 128 6.28 5.77 12.39
CA ALA A 128 5.80 5.40 11.06
C ALA A 128 4.26 5.38 11.00
N PRO A 129 3.63 5.97 9.98
CA PRO A 129 2.18 5.95 9.82
C PRO A 129 1.68 4.50 9.69
N THR A 130 0.71 4.09 10.49
CA THR A 130 0.22 2.71 10.51
C THR A 130 -1.29 2.61 10.72
N GLY A 131 -1.91 1.54 10.25
CA GLY A 131 -3.35 1.33 10.38
C GLY A 131 -4.14 2.12 9.35
N ILE A 132 -4.06 1.73 8.08
CA ILE A 132 -4.83 2.33 6.99
C ILE A 132 -6.32 2.19 7.30
N ASP A 133 -7.03 3.32 7.34
CA ASP A 133 -8.48 3.38 7.55
C ASP A 133 -9.20 3.59 6.22
N VAL A 134 -10.08 2.67 5.84
CA VAL A 134 -10.83 2.78 4.58
C VAL A 134 -11.67 4.06 4.50
N ARG A 135 -12.15 4.59 5.63
CA ARG A 135 -12.92 5.85 5.68
C ARG A 135 -12.04 7.03 5.26
N ARG A 136 -10.82 7.11 5.79
CA ARG A 136 -9.86 8.17 5.45
C ARG A 136 -9.46 8.11 3.98
N VAL A 137 -9.22 6.91 3.44
CA VAL A 137 -8.91 6.73 2.02
C VAL A 137 -10.06 7.25 1.15
N VAL A 138 -11.30 6.90 1.47
CA VAL A 138 -12.48 7.33 0.70
C VAL A 138 -12.73 8.84 0.86
N GLU A 139 -12.60 9.38 2.07
CA GLU A 139 -12.81 10.80 2.38
C GLU A 139 -11.78 11.69 1.70
N THR A 140 -10.50 11.36 1.81
CA THR A 140 -9.41 12.15 1.24
C THR A 140 -9.24 11.96 -0.26
N ARG A 141 -9.76 10.87 -0.82
CA ARG A 141 -9.52 10.45 -2.21
C ARG A 141 -8.05 10.21 -2.53
N ILE A 142 -7.21 10.03 -1.51
CA ILE A 142 -5.79 9.69 -1.66
C ILE A 142 -5.67 8.17 -1.75
N ALA A 143 -5.19 7.67 -2.89
CA ALA A 143 -4.91 6.26 -3.07
C ALA A 143 -3.61 5.88 -2.36
N PRO A 144 -3.59 4.85 -1.47
CA PRO A 144 -2.38 4.39 -0.83
C PRO A 144 -1.27 4.06 -1.82
N ALA A 145 -0.10 4.67 -1.63
CA ALA A 145 1.09 4.38 -2.43
C ALA A 145 1.75 3.07 -1.97
N ILE A 146 2.32 2.34 -2.92
CA ILE A 146 2.96 1.05 -2.71
C ILE A 146 4.30 1.07 -3.44
N ASN A 147 5.39 0.85 -2.71
CA ASN A 147 6.69 0.59 -3.33
C ASN A 147 6.71 -0.84 -3.88
N THR A 148 7.00 -0.98 -5.16
CA THR A 148 6.96 -2.29 -5.81
C THR A 148 8.14 -2.50 -6.76
N GLY A 149 8.56 -3.75 -6.91
CA GLY A 149 9.36 -4.17 -8.06
C GLY A 149 8.46 -4.31 -9.28
N ILE A 150 8.96 -3.92 -10.45
CA ILE A 150 8.25 -4.11 -11.72
C ILE A 150 8.66 -5.46 -12.27
N ALA A 151 7.72 -6.39 -12.36
CA ALA A 151 7.95 -7.70 -12.96
C ALA A 151 7.86 -7.62 -14.49
N HIS A 152 8.63 -8.48 -15.18
CA HIS A 152 8.49 -8.62 -16.62
C HIS A 152 7.20 -9.36 -16.98
N ARG A 153 6.50 -8.92 -18.05
CA ARG A 153 5.25 -9.54 -18.53
C ARG A 153 5.40 -10.99 -19.00
N ARG A 154 6.63 -11.41 -19.33
CA ARG A 154 6.94 -12.80 -19.70
C ARG A 154 7.49 -13.54 -18.49
N ALA A 155 6.88 -14.67 -18.15
CA ALA A 155 7.32 -15.50 -17.03
C ALA A 155 8.80 -15.94 -17.20
N GLY A 156 9.50 -16.08 -16.07
CA GLY A 156 10.88 -16.55 -16.01
C GLY A 156 11.95 -15.46 -16.21
N VAL A 157 11.59 -14.23 -16.62
CA VAL A 157 12.56 -13.13 -16.76
C VAL A 157 12.86 -12.46 -15.41
N GLY A 158 11.86 -12.31 -14.56
CA GLY A 158 11.99 -11.70 -13.22
C GLY A 158 11.73 -10.21 -13.17
N GLN A 159 12.39 -9.52 -12.24
CA GLN A 159 12.23 -8.09 -12.04
C GLN A 159 12.98 -7.30 -13.12
N VAL A 160 12.34 -6.28 -13.68
CA VAL A 160 12.86 -5.42 -14.75
C VAL A 160 12.94 -3.94 -14.37
N GLY A 161 12.51 -3.60 -13.18
CA GLY A 161 12.54 -2.24 -12.68
C GLY A 161 11.99 -2.14 -11.26
N ALA A 162 11.88 -0.93 -10.78
CA ALA A 162 11.21 -0.62 -9.52
C ALA A 162 10.40 0.67 -9.66
N GLY A 163 9.27 0.73 -8.95
CA GLY A 163 8.35 1.83 -9.11
C GLY A 163 7.38 1.97 -7.95
N ILE A 164 6.42 2.85 -8.16
CA ILE A 164 5.28 3.05 -7.28
C ILE A 164 4.02 2.63 -8.02
N SER A 165 3.18 1.89 -7.32
CA SER A 165 1.79 1.64 -7.69
C SER A 165 0.87 2.38 -6.71
N ARG A 166 -0.38 2.57 -7.08
CA ARG A 166 -1.43 3.09 -6.19
C ARG A 166 -2.51 2.05 -6.03
N ALA A 167 -2.93 1.81 -4.79
CA ALA A 167 -4.06 0.92 -4.52
C ALA A 167 -5.35 1.53 -5.10
N PRO A 168 -6.13 0.79 -5.92
CA PRO A 168 -7.36 1.31 -6.50
C PRO A 168 -8.37 1.77 -5.45
N LEU A 169 -8.85 3.01 -5.55
CA LEU A 169 -9.84 3.58 -4.61
C LEU A 169 -11.12 2.75 -4.53
N ALA A 170 -11.52 2.13 -5.63
CA ALA A 170 -12.72 1.27 -5.69
C ALA A 170 -12.69 0.13 -4.66
N CYS A 171 -11.51 -0.43 -4.34
CA CYS A 171 -11.39 -1.44 -3.27
C CYS A 171 -11.88 -0.90 -1.93
N PHE A 172 -11.50 0.34 -1.60
CA PHE A 172 -11.84 1.00 -0.33
C PHE A 172 -13.30 1.45 -0.30
N GLU A 173 -13.81 1.96 -1.42
CA GLU A 173 -15.23 2.35 -1.59
C GLU A 173 -16.13 1.13 -1.40
N HIS A 174 -15.84 0.01 -2.06
CA HIS A 174 -16.60 -1.24 -1.91
C HIS A 174 -16.58 -1.76 -0.48
N ALA A 175 -15.41 -1.73 0.17
CA ALA A 175 -15.27 -2.16 1.55
C ALA A 175 -16.08 -1.27 2.51
N LEU A 176 -16.06 0.05 2.32
CA LEU A 176 -16.82 0.99 3.14
C LEU A 176 -18.31 0.81 2.97
N LEU A 177 -18.80 0.62 1.75
CA LEU A 177 -20.21 0.33 1.47
C LEU A 177 -20.67 -0.97 2.14
N ALA A 178 -19.85 -2.03 2.07
CA ALA A 178 -20.15 -3.31 2.71
C ALA A 178 -20.21 -3.20 4.24
N LEU A 179 -19.28 -2.42 4.85
CA LEU A 179 -19.33 -2.13 6.28
C LEU A 179 -20.58 -1.33 6.66
N ALA A 180 -20.91 -0.28 5.90
CA ALA A 180 -22.09 0.56 6.15
C ALA A 180 -23.39 -0.27 6.08
N SER A 181 -23.53 -1.16 5.10
CA SER A 181 -24.68 -2.05 4.97
C SER A 181 -24.81 -2.99 6.16
N GLN A 182 -23.71 -3.51 6.70
CA GLN A 182 -23.71 -4.38 7.88
C GLN A 182 -24.13 -3.62 9.14
N TRP A 183 -23.83 -2.30 9.23
CA TRP A 183 -24.16 -1.51 10.43
C TRP A 183 -25.59 -0.97 10.42
N ALA A 184 -26.21 -0.93 9.25
CA ALA A 184 -27.61 -0.50 9.07
C ALA A 184 -28.63 -1.62 9.33
N ALA A 185 -28.19 -2.88 9.39
CA ALA A 185 -28.99 -4.05 9.67
C ALA A 185 -29.01 -4.37 11.17
#